data_90faa7d2d5fe7243e5dc1d2863e3a6fc
#
_entry.id   90faa7d2d5fe7243e5dc1d2863e3a6fc
#
_cell.length_a   1.000
_cell.length_b   1.000
_cell.length_c   1.000
_cell.angle_alpha   90.00
_cell.angle_beta   90.00
_cell.angle_gamma   90.00
#
_symmetry.space_group_name_H-M   'P 1'
#
loop_
_entity.id
_entity.type
_entity.pdbx_description
1 polymer ?
#
loop_
_entity_poly.entity_id
_entity_poly.type
_entity_poly.pdbx_seq_one_letter_code
_entity_poly.pdbx_strand_id
1 'polypeptide(L)'
;KMASNPKTKKLMCTQCDKMNYLVHYRNLKYYVSQGMEVTAIHSIIEFKQSPWMKAYIDGNTEKRDQAKAVKNDFEINIWKLLNNSVFGKTMEDVRRRRDIHLVTNDYDCRKICSRPTFKNGVKFTETFSALETTKYETTFNKPIYVGFSVLELSKLLMYEMYYDVLQPFYPTIELLYMDTDSFFLNIPTNDLYHDLKNTSLKEKYTNKIGNFKDEAEGKIIEECIFLRSKCYSWKKLGESNSSIKSKGVTKAVTKKYIKHEDFKKVLSTSNSVEHTNISLRSKNHNMELVSVRKKAMCAYDDKRYILNDAITTLPYGYEYGE
;
A
#
# COMPACT_ATOMS: atom_id res chain seq x y z
N LYS A 1 13.12 -21.64 -11.34
CA LYS A 1 13.45 -20.26 -11.78
C LYS A 1 12.19 -19.65 -12.35
N MET A 2 11.59 -18.70 -11.64
CA MET A 2 10.53 -17.87 -12.24
C MET A 2 11.19 -16.90 -13.22
N ALA A 3 10.77 -16.94 -14.48
CA ALA A 3 11.18 -15.93 -15.44
C ALA A 3 10.63 -14.58 -14.95
N SER A 4 11.51 -13.66 -14.53
CA SER A 4 11.13 -12.29 -14.28
C SER A 4 10.64 -11.69 -15.60
N ASN A 5 9.50 -11.03 -15.58
CA ASN A 5 9.07 -10.25 -16.74
C ASN A 5 9.98 -9.02 -16.85
N PRO A 6 10.95 -8.97 -17.77
CA PRO A 6 11.96 -7.91 -17.83
C PRO A 6 11.37 -6.53 -18.14
N LYS A 7 10.09 -6.46 -18.54
CA LYS A 7 9.38 -5.21 -18.85
C LYS A 7 8.71 -4.59 -17.64
N THR A 8 8.64 -5.29 -16.49
CA THR A 8 7.95 -4.78 -15.29
C THR A 8 8.97 -4.21 -14.33
N LYS A 9 8.98 -2.88 -14.18
CA LYS A 9 9.74 -2.21 -13.13
C LYS A 9 9.05 -2.42 -11.78
N LYS A 10 9.82 -2.75 -10.75
CA LYS A 10 9.34 -2.93 -9.38
C LYS A 10 10.05 -1.98 -8.45
N LEU A 11 9.29 -1.42 -7.51
CA LEU A 11 9.87 -0.69 -6.39
C LEU A 11 10.46 -1.70 -5.42
N MET A 12 11.72 -1.50 -5.06
CA MET A 12 12.47 -2.39 -4.17
C MET A 12 13.11 -1.58 -3.04
N CYS A 13 13.16 -2.15 -1.84
CA CYS A 13 13.98 -1.67 -0.75
C CYS A 13 15.35 -2.36 -0.85
N THR A 14 16.39 -1.59 -1.20
CA THR A 14 17.76 -2.10 -1.33
C THR A 14 18.67 -1.35 -0.39
N GLN A 15 19.79 -1.98 0.00
CA GLN A 15 20.87 -1.35 0.74
C GLN A 15 21.99 -0.77 -0.16
N CYS A 16 21.80 -0.87 -1.49
CA CYS A 16 22.70 -0.22 -2.44
C CYS A 16 22.61 1.30 -2.37
N ASP A 17 23.66 1.98 -2.80
CA ASP A 17 23.69 3.43 -2.96
C ASP A 17 22.53 3.96 -3.79
N LYS A 18 22.05 5.14 -3.44
CA LYS A 18 20.92 5.78 -4.07
C LYS A 18 21.39 6.91 -4.98
N MET A 19 21.32 6.69 -6.29
CA MET A 19 21.66 7.70 -7.31
C MET A 19 20.42 8.50 -7.71
N ASN A 20 20.54 9.84 -7.77
CA ASN A 20 19.46 10.75 -8.16
C ASN A 20 18.15 10.52 -7.36
N TYR A 21 18.30 10.30 -6.06
CA TYR A 21 17.18 9.96 -5.18
C TYR A 21 16.43 11.22 -4.74
N LEU A 22 15.12 11.24 -5.03
CA LEU A 22 14.24 12.31 -4.55
C LEU A 22 13.84 12.00 -3.10
N VAL A 23 14.17 12.92 -2.20
CA VAL A 23 13.91 12.75 -0.76
C VAL A 23 13.41 14.06 -0.14
N HIS A 24 12.51 13.97 0.82
CA HIS A 24 12.10 15.11 1.62
C HIS A 24 13.22 15.50 2.60
N TYR A 25 13.48 16.80 2.79
CA TYR A 25 14.63 17.28 3.58
C TYR A 25 14.64 16.74 5.03
N ARG A 26 13.48 16.54 5.65
CA ARG A 26 13.39 15.95 7.00
C ARG A 26 13.87 14.50 7.03
N ASN A 27 13.51 13.73 6.02
CA ASN A 27 14.00 12.35 5.89
C ASN A 27 15.49 12.33 5.62
N LEU A 28 15.99 13.23 4.75
CA LEU A 28 17.42 13.35 4.50
C LEU A 28 18.18 13.67 5.77
N LYS A 29 17.71 14.66 6.56
CA LYS A 29 18.30 14.99 7.86
C LYS A 29 18.32 13.80 8.80
N TYR A 30 17.22 13.04 8.85
CA TYR A 30 17.14 11.83 9.66
C TYR A 30 18.11 10.74 9.17
N TYR A 31 18.22 10.50 7.87
CA TYR A 31 19.16 9.53 7.31
C TYR A 31 20.60 9.89 7.63
N VAL A 32 20.96 11.16 7.52
CA VAL A 32 22.31 11.63 7.89
C VAL A 32 22.57 11.42 9.39
N SER A 33 21.59 11.68 10.26
CA SER A 33 21.76 11.40 11.71
C SER A 33 21.91 9.91 12.03
N GLN A 34 21.46 9.03 11.13
CA GLN A 34 21.62 7.59 11.23
C GLN A 34 22.88 7.06 10.50
N GLY A 35 23.80 7.95 10.10
CA GLY A 35 25.10 7.58 9.52
C GLY A 35 25.15 7.50 8.00
N MET A 36 24.11 7.91 7.28
CA MET A 36 24.15 8.00 5.81
C MET A 36 24.92 9.25 5.35
N GLU A 37 25.69 9.12 4.29
CA GLU A 37 26.44 10.22 3.68
C GLU A 37 25.76 10.75 2.44
N VAL A 38 25.79 12.07 2.27
CA VAL A 38 25.31 12.76 1.06
C VAL A 38 26.51 13.12 0.19
N THR A 39 26.66 12.43 -0.94
CA THR A 39 27.78 12.65 -1.86
C THR A 39 27.57 13.80 -2.81
N ALA A 40 26.32 14.07 -3.23
CA ALA A 40 25.98 15.18 -4.13
C ALA A 40 24.54 15.64 -3.97
N ILE A 41 24.31 16.94 -4.13
CA ILE A 41 22.98 17.55 -4.23
C ILE A 41 22.84 18.15 -5.63
N HIS A 42 21.93 17.61 -6.43
CA HIS A 42 21.76 18.05 -7.82
C HIS A 42 20.76 19.20 -7.97
N SER A 43 19.69 19.19 -7.16
CA SER A 43 18.68 20.25 -7.18
C SER A 43 17.91 20.31 -5.87
N ILE A 44 17.38 21.47 -5.54
CA ILE A 44 16.53 21.70 -4.38
C ILE A 44 15.24 22.34 -4.87
N ILE A 45 14.11 21.82 -4.40
CA ILE A 45 12.78 22.39 -4.64
C ILE A 45 12.29 23.00 -3.34
N GLU A 46 12.10 24.32 -3.34
CA GLU A 46 11.56 25.05 -2.21
C GLU A 46 10.09 25.38 -2.45
N PHE A 47 9.27 25.27 -1.42
CA PHE A 47 7.85 25.62 -1.47
C PHE A 47 7.35 26.14 -0.12
N LYS A 48 6.37 27.04 -0.18
CA LYS A 48 5.68 27.53 1.03
C LYS A 48 4.69 26.50 1.52
N GLN A 49 4.63 26.33 2.84
CA GLN A 49 3.71 25.40 3.49
C GLN A 49 2.66 26.15 4.32
N SER A 50 1.44 25.64 4.31
CA SER A 50 0.37 26.10 5.20
C SER A 50 -0.58 24.93 5.51
N PRO A 51 -1.30 24.96 6.62
CA PRO A 51 -2.23 23.88 6.98
C PRO A 51 -3.58 23.99 6.24
N TRP A 52 -3.54 24.25 4.92
CA TRP A 52 -4.72 24.52 4.09
C TRP A 52 -5.75 23.40 4.05
N MET A 53 -5.34 22.15 4.29
CA MET A 53 -6.22 20.98 4.35
C MET A 53 -6.70 20.63 5.77
N LYS A 54 -6.19 21.32 6.81
CA LYS A 54 -6.45 20.95 8.21
C LYS A 54 -7.94 20.89 8.51
N ALA A 55 -8.69 21.94 8.19
CA ALA A 55 -10.12 22.00 8.48
C ALA A 55 -10.92 20.87 7.81
N TYR A 56 -10.55 20.50 6.59
CA TYR A 56 -11.18 19.39 5.86
C TYR A 56 -10.89 18.03 6.51
N ILE A 57 -9.63 17.78 6.86
CA ILE A 57 -9.20 16.50 7.46
C ILE A 57 -9.78 16.36 8.88
N ASP A 58 -9.72 17.42 9.68
CA ASP A 58 -10.25 17.41 11.05
C ASP A 58 -11.77 17.19 11.04
N GLY A 59 -12.51 17.89 10.18
CA GLY A 59 -13.98 17.74 10.08
C GLY A 59 -14.39 16.33 9.63
N ASN A 60 -13.69 15.73 8.66
CA ASN A 60 -13.95 14.34 8.28
C ASN A 60 -13.60 13.34 9.38
N THR A 61 -12.55 13.64 10.15
CA THR A 61 -12.13 12.79 11.28
C THR A 61 -13.16 12.82 12.40
N GLU A 62 -13.64 14.01 12.75
CA GLU A 62 -14.71 14.18 13.77
C GLU A 62 -15.96 13.41 13.38
N LYS A 63 -16.45 13.58 12.14
CA LYS A 63 -17.61 12.84 11.63
C LYS A 63 -17.40 11.33 11.65
N ARG A 64 -16.18 10.88 11.32
CA ARG A 64 -15.83 9.47 11.41
C ARG A 64 -15.87 8.94 12.84
N ASP A 65 -15.43 9.73 13.80
CA ASP A 65 -15.46 9.33 15.22
C ASP A 65 -16.89 9.32 15.77
N GLN A 66 -17.74 10.26 15.35
CA GLN A 66 -19.20 10.22 15.62
C GLN A 66 -19.84 8.96 15.05
N ALA A 67 -19.51 8.61 13.79
CA ALA A 67 -20.02 7.38 13.15
C ALA A 67 -19.54 6.10 13.86
N LYS A 68 -18.32 6.09 14.43
CA LYS A 68 -17.84 4.97 15.25
C LYS A 68 -18.64 4.82 16.54
N ALA A 69 -18.99 5.93 17.20
CA ALA A 69 -19.78 5.90 18.42
C ALA A 69 -21.14 5.23 18.22
N VAL A 70 -21.77 5.44 17.08
CA VAL A 70 -23.06 4.81 16.69
C VAL A 70 -22.91 3.53 15.87
N LYS A 71 -21.67 3.03 15.68
CA LYS A 71 -21.35 1.82 14.93
C LYS A 71 -21.89 1.80 13.48
N ASN A 72 -21.89 2.96 12.81
CA ASN A 72 -22.29 3.10 11.42
C ASN A 72 -21.11 2.83 10.49
N ASP A 73 -20.92 1.59 10.10
CA ASP A 73 -19.80 1.15 9.25
C ASP A 73 -19.75 1.85 7.88
N PHE A 74 -20.90 2.19 7.32
CA PHE A 74 -20.96 2.90 6.04
C PHE A 74 -20.34 4.29 6.15
N GLU A 75 -20.76 5.09 7.13
CA GLU A 75 -20.21 6.43 7.34
C GLU A 75 -18.73 6.40 7.76
N ILE A 76 -18.34 5.46 8.63
CA ILE A 76 -16.93 5.25 9.00
C ILE A 76 -16.06 5.09 7.75
N ASN A 77 -16.51 4.27 6.79
CA ASN A 77 -15.77 4.01 5.57
C ASN A 77 -15.78 5.20 4.60
N ILE A 78 -16.88 5.93 4.50
CA ILE A 78 -16.97 7.13 3.64
C ILE A 78 -16.01 8.22 4.13
N TRP A 79 -16.05 8.57 5.43
CA TRP A 79 -15.19 9.61 5.97
C TRP A 79 -13.71 9.25 5.88
N LYS A 80 -13.38 7.96 6.07
CA LYS A 80 -12.03 7.45 5.79
C LYS A 80 -11.64 7.58 4.32
N LEU A 81 -12.55 7.25 3.41
CA LEU A 81 -12.31 7.33 1.98
C LEU A 81 -12.09 8.78 1.53
N LEU A 82 -12.86 9.74 2.05
CA LEU A 82 -12.72 11.16 1.73
C LEU A 82 -11.34 11.69 2.10
N ASN A 83 -10.82 11.38 3.29
CA ASN A 83 -9.47 11.77 3.66
C ASN A 83 -8.40 11.13 2.75
N ASN A 84 -8.51 9.83 2.47
CA ASN A 84 -7.54 9.12 1.64
C ASN A 84 -7.60 9.55 0.16
N SER A 85 -8.79 9.92 -0.34
CA SER A 85 -8.99 10.30 -1.73
C SER A 85 -8.31 11.62 -2.10
N VAL A 86 -8.27 12.57 -1.18
CA VAL A 86 -7.54 13.84 -1.39
C VAL A 86 -6.06 13.58 -1.61
N PHE A 87 -5.44 12.81 -0.73
CA PHE A 87 -4.05 12.38 -0.89
C PHE A 87 -3.82 11.71 -2.25
N GLY A 88 -4.62 10.69 -2.58
CA GLY A 88 -4.51 9.99 -3.87
C GLY A 88 -4.69 10.92 -5.07
N LYS A 89 -5.59 11.90 -4.95
CA LYS A 89 -5.88 12.85 -6.04
C LYS A 89 -4.73 13.83 -6.31
N THR A 90 -3.92 14.17 -5.32
CA THR A 90 -2.73 14.99 -5.53
C THR A 90 -1.67 14.29 -6.39
N MET A 91 -1.64 12.96 -6.39
CA MET A 91 -0.67 12.13 -7.10
C MET A 91 -1.27 11.42 -8.33
N GLU A 92 -2.44 11.87 -8.81
CA GLU A 92 -3.08 11.28 -9.98
C GLU A 92 -2.20 11.39 -11.23
N ASP A 93 -1.97 10.28 -11.91
CA ASP A 93 -1.31 10.25 -13.21
C ASP A 93 -2.28 10.74 -14.31
N VAL A 94 -2.26 12.05 -14.56
CA VAL A 94 -3.16 12.70 -15.52
C VAL A 94 -2.92 12.25 -16.98
N ARG A 95 -1.75 11.67 -17.30
CA ARG A 95 -1.47 11.10 -18.63
C ARG A 95 -2.35 9.89 -18.92
N ARG A 96 -2.78 9.16 -17.88
CA ARG A 96 -3.61 7.95 -18.01
C ARG A 96 -5.12 8.25 -18.10
N ARG A 97 -5.52 9.50 -18.01
CA ARG A 97 -6.93 9.86 -18.22
C ARG A 97 -7.34 9.57 -19.65
N ARG A 98 -8.48 8.91 -19.79
CA ARG A 98 -9.09 8.70 -21.09
C ARG A 98 -9.95 9.89 -21.44
N ASP A 99 -9.96 10.25 -22.72
CA ASP A 99 -10.85 11.27 -23.27
C ASP A 99 -12.02 10.56 -23.95
N ILE A 100 -13.19 10.59 -23.30
CA ILE A 100 -14.37 9.84 -23.73
C ILE A 100 -15.50 10.83 -23.98
N HIS A 101 -16.04 10.78 -25.18
CA HIS A 101 -17.21 11.54 -25.61
C HIS A 101 -18.43 10.63 -25.66
N LEU A 102 -19.46 10.99 -24.89
CA LEU A 102 -20.76 10.34 -24.96
C LEU A 102 -21.63 11.07 -26.00
N VAL A 103 -22.08 10.35 -27.00
CA VAL A 103 -22.86 10.92 -28.12
C VAL A 103 -24.20 10.22 -28.28
N THR A 104 -25.21 10.98 -28.59
CA THR A 104 -26.59 10.50 -28.71
C THR A 104 -27.18 10.68 -30.15
N ASN A 105 -26.36 11.20 -31.06
CA ASN A 105 -26.78 11.41 -32.45
C ASN A 105 -25.68 11.04 -33.44
N ASP A 106 -26.08 10.74 -34.67
CA ASP A 106 -25.14 10.28 -35.72
C ASP A 106 -24.23 11.39 -36.22
N TYR A 107 -24.64 12.64 -36.18
CA TYR A 107 -23.83 13.75 -36.64
C TYR A 107 -22.57 13.91 -35.76
N ASP A 108 -22.75 14.00 -34.46
CA ASP A 108 -21.63 14.12 -33.53
C ASP A 108 -20.76 12.84 -33.52
N CYS A 109 -21.40 11.70 -33.68
CA CYS A 109 -20.67 10.42 -33.81
C CYS A 109 -19.70 10.46 -35.00
N ARG A 110 -20.20 10.78 -36.21
CA ARG A 110 -19.37 10.89 -37.43
C ARG A 110 -18.30 11.96 -37.30
N LYS A 111 -18.64 13.11 -36.74
CA LYS A 111 -17.71 14.23 -36.51
C LYS A 111 -16.54 13.83 -35.61
N ILE A 112 -16.74 13.05 -34.54
CA ILE A 112 -15.69 12.60 -33.66
C ILE A 112 -14.91 11.44 -34.29
N CYS A 113 -15.58 10.50 -34.92
CA CYS A 113 -14.93 9.39 -35.62
C CYS A 113 -14.01 9.82 -36.77
N SER A 114 -14.31 10.95 -37.41
CA SER A 114 -13.46 11.50 -38.49
C SER A 114 -12.22 12.26 -38.00
N ARG A 115 -12.09 12.48 -36.67
CA ARG A 115 -10.90 13.16 -36.15
C ARG A 115 -9.67 12.25 -36.18
N PRO A 116 -8.46 12.79 -36.47
CA PRO A 116 -7.22 12.01 -36.38
C PRO A 116 -6.94 11.44 -34.97
N THR A 117 -7.56 12.02 -33.95
CA THR A 117 -7.49 11.56 -32.56
C THR A 117 -8.37 10.38 -32.23
N PHE A 118 -9.30 10.01 -33.10
CA PHE A 118 -10.20 8.89 -32.83
C PHE A 118 -9.41 7.61 -32.58
N LYS A 119 -9.74 6.90 -31.50
CA LYS A 119 -9.05 5.69 -31.08
C LYS A 119 -9.95 4.46 -31.09
N ASN A 120 -11.11 4.60 -30.49
CA ASN A 120 -12.07 3.50 -30.34
C ASN A 120 -13.45 4.01 -30.06
N GLY A 121 -14.49 3.21 -30.39
CA GLY A 121 -15.88 3.52 -30.08
C GLY A 121 -16.68 2.29 -29.72
N VAL A 122 -17.68 2.47 -28.87
CA VAL A 122 -18.63 1.43 -28.49
C VAL A 122 -20.04 2.00 -28.59
N LYS A 123 -20.88 1.30 -29.34
CA LYS A 123 -22.31 1.59 -29.43
C LYS A 123 -23.06 0.82 -28.35
N PHE A 124 -23.71 1.51 -27.42
CA PHE A 124 -24.48 0.89 -26.35
C PHE A 124 -25.93 0.62 -26.76
N THR A 125 -26.52 1.58 -27.46
CA THR A 125 -27.88 1.48 -28.06
C THR A 125 -27.86 2.09 -29.44
N GLU A 126 -29.00 2.05 -30.17
CA GLU A 126 -29.13 2.69 -31.49
C GLU A 126 -28.81 4.19 -31.45
N THR A 127 -29.07 4.85 -30.33
CA THR A 127 -28.93 6.30 -30.17
C THR A 127 -27.87 6.71 -29.16
N PHE A 128 -27.05 5.78 -28.62
CA PHE A 128 -26.09 6.11 -27.58
C PHE A 128 -24.74 5.38 -27.78
N SER A 129 -23.70 6.15 -27.92
CA SER A 129 -22.31 5.64 -28.11
C SER A 129 -21.29 6.36 -27.24
N ALA A 130 -20.24 5.66 -26.88
CA ALA A 130 -19.05 6.22 -26.26
C ALA A 130 -17.87 6.16 -27.24
N LEU A 131 -17.24 7.29 -27.49
CA LEU A 131 -16.12 7.43 -28.42
C LEU A 131 -14.88 7.87 -27.64
N GLU A 132 -13.80 7.10 -27.73
CA GLU A 132 -12.51 7.41 -27.08
C GLU A 132 -11.60 8.11 -28.08
N THR A 133 -11.03 9.24 -27.66
CA THR A 133 -10.05 9.98 -28.43
C THR A 133 -8.69 10.00 -27.71
N THR A 134 -7.61 10.14 -28.48
CA THR A 134 -6.26 10.33 -27.94
C THR A 134 -6.07 11.80 -27.57
N LYS A 135 -5.58 12.08 -26.37
CA LYS A 135 -5.23 13.43 -25.96
C LYS A 135 -3.94 13.89 -26.61
N TYR A 136 -3.96 15.04 -27.26
CA TYR A 136 -2.75 15.69 -27.75
C TYR A 136 -1.99 16.41 -26.66
N GLU A 137 -2.72 17.00 -25.72
CA GLU A 137 -2.19 17.84 -24.68
C GLU A 137 -2.59 17.34 -23.30
N THR A 138 -1.67 17.37 -22.37
CA THR A 138 -1.91 16.99 -20.99
C THR A 138 -1.42 18.09 -20.06
N THR A 139 -2.34 18.70 -19.33
CA THR A 139 -2.02 19.71 -18.31
C THR A 139 -1.65 19.02 -17.01
N PHE A 140 -0.42 19.26 -16.52
CA PHE A 140 0.06 18.79 -15.23
C PHE A 140 -0.38 19.72 -14.11
N ASN A 141 -1.63 19.59 -13.68
CA ASN A 141 -2.25 20.46 -12.68
C ASN A 141 -2.41 19.78 -11.30
N LYS A 142 -1.63 18.76 -11.00
CA LYS A 142 -1.66 18.09 -9.71
C LYS A 142 -0.49 18.49 -8.84
N PRO A 143 -0.74 18.89 -7.58
CA PRO A 143 0.32 19.22 -6.63
C PRO A 143 0.98 17.93 -6.10
N ILE A 144 1.72 17.23 -6.95
CA ILE A 144 2.34 15.93 -6.62
C ILE A 144 3.30 16.01 -5.43
N TYR A 145 3.91 17.16 -5.21
CA TYR A 145 4.77 17.44 -4.06
C TYR A 145 4.03 17.33 -2.72
N VAL A 146 2.71 17.58 -2.68
CA VAL A 146 1.89 17.38 -1.46
C VAL A 146 1.82 15.90 -1.13
N GLY A 147 1.40 15.07 -2.10
CA GLY A 147 1.33 13.62 -1.88
C GLY A 147 2.70 12.99 -1.60
N PHE A 148 3.74 13.46 -2.28
CA PHE A 148 5.12 13.07 -1.99
C PHE A 148 5.51 13.39 -0.54
N SER A 149 5.27 14.62 -0.07
CA SER A 149 5.60 15.03 1.30
C SER A 149 4.83 14.19 2.34
N VAL A 150 3.55 13.90 2.10
CA VAL A 150 2.75 13.05 3.00
C VAL A 150 3.36 11.65 3.11
N LEU A 151 3.76 11.03 1.99
CA LEU A 151 4.40 9.69 2.01
C LEU A 151 5.75 9.72 2.72
N GLU A 152 6.57 10.72 2.44
CA GLU A 152 7.89 10.85 3.06
C GLU A 152 7.80 11.09 4.56
N LEU A 153 6.89 11.97 5.01
CA LEU A 153 6.70 12.23 6.45
C LEU A 153 6.07 11.03 7.17
N SER A 154 5.18 10.29 6.52
CA SER A 154 4.68 9.01 7.06
C SER A 154 5.80 8.00 7.24
N LYS A 155 6.71 7.90 6.27
CA LYS A 155 7.90 7.03 6.37
C LYS A 155 8.81 7.45 7.53
N LEU A 156 9.03 8.76 7.70
CA LEU A 156 9.82 9.31 8.80
C LEU A 156 9.23 8.91 10.15
N LEU A 157 7.92 9.08 10.33
CA LEU A 157 7.22 8.68 11.57
C LEU A 157 7.43 7.19 11.89
N MET A 158 7.41 6.33 10.88
CA MET A 158 7.68 4.90 11.07
C MET A 158 9.13 4.66 11.51
N TYR A 159 10.10 5.33 10.91
CA TYR A 159 11.50 5.21 11.30
C TYR A 159 11.76 5.71 12.73
N GLU A 160 11.28 6.90 13.06
CA GLU A 160 11.38 7.47 14.41
C GLU A 160 10.76 6.54 15.44
N MET A 161 9.57 5.96 15.15
CA MET A 161 8.95 5.01 16.05
C MET A 161 9.79 3.75 16.25
N TYR A 162 10.35 3.20 15.18
CA TYR A 162 11.11 1.96 15.27
C TYR A 162 12.50 2.19 15.90
N TYR A 163 13.31 3.12 15.36
CA TYR A 163 14.69 3.31 15.74
C TYR A 163 14.89 4.18 16.99
N ASP A 164 14.05 5.19 17.22
CA ASP A 164 14.23 6.14 18.31
C ASP A 164 13.37 5.80 19.54
N VAL A 165 12.30 5.00 19.36
CA VAL A 165 11.37 4.65 20.45
C VAL A 165 11.42 3.17 20.78
N LEU A 166 11.15 2.28 19.81
CA LEU A 166 10.99 0.85 20.09
C LEU A 166 12.34 0.15 20.28
N GLN A 167 13.32 0.38 19.42
CA GLN A 167 14.61 -0.30 19.49
C GLN A 167 15.41 0.06 20.75
N PRO A 168 15.48 1.33 21.23
CA PRO A 168 16.12 1.64 22.51
C PRO A 168 15.39 1.04 23.71
N PHE A 169 14.05 0.90 23.64
CA PHE A 169 13.26 0.30 24.72
C PHE A 169 13.35 -1.23 24.72
N TYR A 170 13.39 -1.85 23.54
CA TYR A 170 13.54 -3.29 23.32
C TYR A 170 14.75 -3.57 22.43
N PRO A 171 15.98 -3.66 22.97
CA PRO A 171 17.20 -3.76 22.15
C PRO A 171 17.26 -4.96 21.20
N THR A 172 16.53 -6.03 21.50
CA THR A 172 16.47 -7.25 20.70
C THR A 172 15.18 -7.41 19.92
N ILE A 173 14.44 -6.30 19.70
CA ILE A 173 13.22 -6.29 18.87
C ILE A 173 13.54 -6.69 17.43
N GLU A 174 12.69 -7.50 16.84
CA GLU A 174 12.80 -7.90 15.45
C GLU A 174 11.62 -7.40 14.62
N LEU A 175 11.91 -6.80 13.48
CA LEU A 175 10.91 -6.39 12.49
C LEU A 175 10.59 -7.58 11.58
N LEU A 176 9.44 -8.20 11.77
CA LEU A 176 9.00 -9.35 10.98
C LEU A 176 8.37 -8.92 9.65
N TYR A 177 7.56 -7.86 9.66
CA TYR A 177 6.89 -7.36 8.46
C TYR A 177 6.45 -5.90 8.63
N MET A 178 6.45 -5.15 7.54
CA MET A 178 5.97 -3.77 7.49
C MET A 178 5.13 -3.53 6.22
N ASP A 179 4.04 -2.80 6.36
CA ASP A 179 3.22 -2.34 5.23
C ASP A 179 2.84 -0.88 5.39
N THR A 180 3.69 0.02 4.92
CA THR A 180 3.53 1.49 4.85
C THR A 180 3.37 2.18 6.22
N ASP A 181 2.36 1.83 7.00
CA ASP A 181 1.92 2.48 8.25
C ASP A 181 1.69 1.48 9.39
N SER A 182 2.18 0.25 9.24
CA SER A 182 2.03 -0.80 10.24
C SER A 182 3.26 -1.67 10.36
N PHE A 183 3.53 -2.16 11.58
CA PHE A 183 4.56 -3.13 11.90
C PHE A 183 3.96 -4.45 12.38
N PHE A 184 4.62 -5.55 12.04
CA PHE A 184 4.58 -6.79 12.79
C PHE A 184 5.95 -6.99 13.44
N LEU A 185 5.96 -7.12 14.75
CA LEU A 185 7.16 -7.11 15.57
C LEU A 185 7.23 -8.36 16.43
N ASN A 186 8.40 -8.92 16.57
CA ASN A 186 8.72 -9.83 17.64
C ASN A 186 9.38 -9.02 18.77
N ILE A 187 8.67 -8.91 19.90
CA ILE A 187 9.08 -8.07 21.03
C ILE A 187 9.38 -8.99 22.22
N PRO A 188 10.65 -9.15 22.60
CA PRO A 188 11.05 -9.94 23.76
C PRO A 188 10.72 -9.16 25.05
N THR A 189 9.56 -9.41 25.61
CA THR A 189 9.09 -8.83 26.87
C THR A 189 8.25 -9.83 27.64
N ASN A 190 8.18 -9.67 28.96
CA ASN A 190 7.35 -10.51 29.82
C ASN A 190 5.85 -10.15 29.69
N ASP A 191 5.54 -8.89 29.54
CA ASP A 191 4.14 -8.39 29.39
C ASP A 191 4.12 -7.11 28.55
N LEU A 192 3.83 -7.27 27.26
CA LEU A 192 3.73 -6.16 26.32
C LEU A 192 2.67 -5.13 26.73
N TYR A 193 1.51 -5.59 27.21
CA TYR A 193 0.41 -4.69 27.54
C TYR A 193 0.62 -3.94 28.83
N HIS A 194 1.38 -4.49 29.76
CA HIS A 194 1.88 -3.77 30.92
C HIS A 194 2.83 -2.65 30.47
N ASP A 195 3.78 -2.93 29.59
CA ASP A 195 4.73 -1.96 29.07
C ASP A 195 4.04 -0.81 28.34
N LEU A 196 3.08 -1.11 27.45
CA LEU A 196 2.32 -0.11 26.70
C LEU A 196 1.45 0.81 27.58
N LYS A 197 1.07 0.36 28.79
CA LYS A 197 0.22 1.13 29.70
C LYS A 197 0.99 1.92 30.73
N ASN A 198 2.12 1.41 31.18
CA ASN A 198 2.82 1.87 32.38
C ASN A 198 4.19 2.50 32.11
N THR A 199 4.60 2.62 30.87
CA THR A 199 5.87 3.21 30.47
C THR A 199 5.69 4.43 29.56
N SER A 200 6.80 5.02 29.10
CA SER A 200 6.80 6.12 28.12
C SER A 200 6.13 5.75 26.79
N LEU A 201 5.96 4.47 26.50
CA LEU A 201 5.25 4.00 25.30
C LEU A 201 3.77 4.37 25.31
N LYS A 202 3.15 4.57 26.48
CA LYS A 202 1.73 4.96 26.64
C LYS A 202 1.34 6.17 25.78
N GLU A 203 2.21 7.17 25.70
CA GLU A 203 1.94 8.39 24.94
C GLU A 203 1.94 8.14 23.41
N LYS A 204 2.65 7.12 22.95
CA LYS A 204 2.75 6.72 21.54
C LYS A 204 1.65 5.76 21.10
N TYR A 205 1.00 5.07 22.05
CA TYR A 205 -0.08 4.11 21.80
C TYR A 205 -1.41 4.68 22.27
N THR A 206 -2.03 5.46 21.40
CA THR A 206 -3.37 6.03 21.66
C THR A 206 -4.22 5.96 20.38
N ASN A 207 -5.53 6.17 20.51
CA ASN A 207 -6.40 6.25 19.33
C ASN A 207 -6.35 7.63 18.62
N LYS A 208 -5.40 8.49 18.98
CA LYS A 208 -5.24 9.82 18.37
C LYS A 208 -4.48 9.72 17.06
N ILE A 209 -4.77 10.62 16.13
CA ILE A 209 -4.01 10.74 14.87
C ILE A 209 -2.55 11.05 15.18
N GLY A 210 -1.64 10.37 14.47
CA GLY A 210 -0.20 10.48 14.68
C GLY A 210 0.39 9.50 15.69
N ASN A 211 -0.46 8.76 16.40
CA ASN A 211 -0.05 7.69 17.32
C ASN A 211 -0.37 6.31 16.74
N PHE A 212 0.25 5.30 17.32
CA PHE A 212 0.06 3.91 16.93
C PHE A 212 -1.13 3.29 17.65
N LYS A 213 -1.75 2.33 17.00
CA LYS A 213 -2.88 1.55 17.52
C LYS A 213 -2.52 0.08 17.52
N ASP A 214 -2.89 -0.62 18.58
CA ASP A 214 -2.82 -2.07 18.61
C ASP A 214 -3.91 -2.70 17.71
N GLU A 215 -3.49 -3.37 16.63
CA GLU A 215 -4.37 -4.10 15.72
C GLU A 215 -4.73 -5.49 16.25
N ALA A 216 -3.99 -6.00 17.24
CA ALA A 216 -4.28 -7.28 17.91
C ALA A 216 -5.33 -7.17 19.01
N GLU A 217 -5.77 -5.92 19.36
CA GLU A 217 -6.88 -5.65 20.28
C GLU A 217 -6.68 -6.25 21.68
N GLY A 218 -5.49 -6.11 22.22
CA GLY A 218 -5.15 -6.58 23.56
C GLY A 218 -4.78 -8.07 23.62
N LYS A 219 -4.57 -8.74 22.49
CA LYS A 219 -4.17 -10.16 22.42
C LYS A 219 -2.80 -10.30 21.78
N ILE A 220 -2.03 -11.25 22.25
CA ILE A 220 -0.74 -11.59 21.66
C ILE A 220 -0.96 -12.37 20.35
N ILE A 221 -0.12 -12.10 19.35
CA ILE A 221 -0.06 -12.90 18.12
C ILE A 221 0.75 -14.15 18.43
N GLU A 222 0.12 -15.30 18.33
CA GLU A 222 0.76 -16.60 18.56
C GLU A 222 1.62 -17.03 17.37
N GLU A 223 1.11 -16.82 16.18
CA GLU A 223 1.76 -17.25 14.95
C GLU A 223 1.49 -16.28 13.80
N CYS A 224 2.52 -16.01 13.01
CA CYS A 224 2.42 -15.22 11.80
C CYS A 224 3.31 -15.80 10.70
N ILE A 225 2.83 -15.75 9.46
CA ILE A 225 3.54 -16.24 8.28
C ILE A 225 3.48 -15.19 7.19
N PHE A 226 4.63 -14.70 6.75
CA PHE A 226 4.77 -13.69 5.72
C PHE A 226 5.45 -14.29 4.49
N LEU A 227 4.70 -14.54 3.43
CA LEU A 227 5.26 -15.09 2.19
C LEU A 227 5.85 -13.99 1.31
N ARG A 228 5.16 -12.86 1.22
CA ARG A 228 5.59 -11.66 0.45
C ARG A 228 4.68 -10.48 0.76
N SER A 229 5.00 -9.31 0.19
CA SER A 229 4.19 -8.09 0.35
C SER A 229 2.69 -8.34 0.11
N LYS A 230 1.87 -8.04 1.12
CA LYS A 230 0.40 -8.20 1.15
C LYS A 230 -0.07 -9.64 0.93
N CYS A 231 0.77 -10.63 1.30
CA CYS A 231 0.45 -12.05 1.28
C CYS A 231 0.95 -12.69 2.55
N TYR A 232 0.10 -12.70 3.58
CA TYR A 232 0.42 -13.16 4.93
C TYR A 232 -0.81 -13.67 5.67
N SER A 233 -0.56 -14.42 6.73
CA SER A 233 -1.56 -14.88 7.68
C SER A 233 -1.03 -14.79 9.10
N TRP A 234 -1.88 -14.40 10.05
CA TRP A 234 -1.54 -14.38 11.47
C TRP A 234 -2.73 -14.82 12.33
N LYS A 235 -2.42 -15.29 13.52
CA LYS A 235 -3.36 -15.88 14.47
C LYS A 235 -3.10 -15.32 15.87
N LYS A 236 -4.16 -14.97 16.57
CA LYS A 236 -4.10 -14.54 17.98
C LYS A 236 -4.04 -15.75 18.89
N LEU A 237 -3.34 -15.61 19.99
CA LEU A 237 -3.24 -16.65 21.02
C LEU A 237 -4.63 -17.06 21.52
N GLY A 238 -4.90 -18.36 21.50
CA GLY A 238 -6.16 -18.94 21.95
C GLY A 238 -7.34 -18.73 20.99
N GLU A 239 -7.15 -18.19 19.79
CA GLU A 239 -8.19 -18.06 18.77
C GLU A 239 -8.04 -19.13 17.66
N SER A 240 -9.17 -19.70 17.24
CA SER A 240 -9.21 -20.61 16.08
C SER A 240 -9.18 -19.83 14.74
N ASN A 241 -9.64 -18.59 14.75
CA ASN A 241 -9.70 -17.75 13.56
C ASN A 241 -8.36 -17.08 13.26
N SER A 242 -8.02 -17.02 11.99
CA SER A 242 -6.82 -16.32 11.50
C SER A 242 -7.18 -15.14 10.63
N SER A 243 -6.36 -14.08 10.68
CA SER A 243 -6.43 -12.96 9.76
C SER A 243 -5.57 -13.26 8.53
N ILE A 244 -6.18 -13.20 7.35
CA ILE A 244 -5.53 -13.60 6.09
C ILE A 244 -5.55 -12.45 5.09
N LYS A 245 -4.40 -12.19 4.47
CA LYS A 245 -4.25 -11.31 3.31
C LYS A 245 -3.61 -12.07 2.15
N SER A 246 -4.27 -12.08 1.01
CA SER A 246 -3.78 -12.72 -0.20
C SER A 246 -4.05 -11.82 -1.41
N LYS A 247 -3.07 -11.02 -1.79
CA LYS A 247 -3.19 -9.99 -2.84
C LYS A 247 -3.55 -10.56 -4.22
N GLY A 248 -3.26 -11.83 -4.50
CA GLY A 248 -3.48 -12.44 -5.82
C GLY A 248 -4.94 -12.71 -6.17
N VAL A 249 -5.82 -12.82 -5.16
CA VAL A 249 -7.21 -13.25 -5.31
C VAL A 249 -8.18 -12.30 -4.61
N THR A 250 -9.48 -12.45 -4.89
CA THR A 250 -10.52 -11.64 -4.27
C THR A 250 -10.74 -12.02 -2.80
N LYS A 251 -11.29 -11.08 -2.00
CA LYS A 251 -11.63 -11.33 -0.59
C LYS A 251 -12.58 -12.53 -0.43
N ALA A 252 -13.53 -12.71 -1.36
CA ALA A 252 -14.45 -13.84 -1.33
C ALA A 252 -13.73 -15.19 -1.49
N VAL A 253 -12.79 -15.27 -2.44
CA VAL A 253 -11.94 -16.48 -2.62
C VAL A 253 -11.07 -16.71 -1.39
N THR A 254 -10.41 -15.66 -0.87
CA THR A 254 -9.59 -15.76 0.34
C THR A 254 -10.40 -16.34 1.51
N LYS A 255 -11.56 -15.74 1.80
CA LYS A 255 -12.42 -16.18 2.92
C LYS A 255 -12.94 -17.62 2.78
N LYS A 256 -13.21 -18.06 1.53
CA LYS A 256 -13.82 -19.37 1.27
C LYS A 256 -12.80 -20.51 1.19
N TYR A 257 -11.62 -20.25 0.61
CA TYR A 257 -10.71 -21.33 0.18
C TYR A 257 -9.32 -21.28 0.80
N ILE A 258 -8.93 -20.20 1.46
CA ILE A 258 -7.56 -20.04 1.97
C ILE A 258 -7.57 -20.08 3.49
N LYS A 259 -6.74 -20.96 4.06
CA LYS A 259 -6.59 -21.16 5.49
C LYS A 259 -5.16 -20.82 5.92
N HIS A 260 -4.96 -20.63 7.22
CA HIS A 260 -3.64 -20.38 7.82
C HIS A 260 -2.65 -21.51 7.51
N GLU A 261 -3.10 -22.76 7.59
CA GLU A 261 -2.29 -23.94 7.31
C GLU A 261 -1.79 -24.02 5.85
N ASP A 262 -2.49 -23.38 4.90
CA ASP A 262 -2.04 -23.30 3.51
C ASP A 262 -0.79 -22.45 3.38
N PHE A 263 -0.67 -21.38 4.20
CA PHE A 263 0.55 -20.57 4.25
C PHE A 263 1.75 -21.36 4.78
N LYS A 264 1.56 -22.20 5.80
CA LYS A 264 2.60 -23.10 6.31
C LYS A 264 3.08 -24.05 5.21
N LYS A 265 2.15 -24.69 4.52
CA LYS A 265 2.46 -25.60 3.42
C LYS A 265 3.22 -24.90 2.30
N VAL A 266 2.78 -23.70 1.89
CA VAL A 266 3.44 -22.94 0.84
C VAL A 266 4.86 -22.55 1.26
N LEU A 267 5.07 -22.16 2.52
CA LEU A 267 6.40 -21.81 3.03
C LEU A 267 7.33 -23.03 3.05
N SER A 268 6.87 -24.19 3.57
CA SER A 268 7.70 -25.39 3.70
C SER A 268 7.98 -26.09 2.37
N THR A 269 7.04 -26.06 1.41
CA THR A 269 7.17 -26.78 0.14
C THR A 269 7.61 -25.89 -1.02
N SER A 270 7.61 -24.57 -0.85
CA SER A 270 7.84 -23.57 -1.90
C SER A 270 6.88 -23.67 -3.10
N ASN A 271 5.80 -24.44 -2.96
CA ASN A 271 4.77 -24.58 -3.98
C ASN A 271 3.87 -23.34 -4.05
N SER A 272 3.37 -23.01 -5.24
CA SER A 272 2.37 -21.96 -5.38
C SER A 272 0.96 -22.54 -5.36
N VAL A 273 0.03 -21.79 -4.76
CA VAL A 273 -1.40 -22.12 -4.75
C VAL A 273 -2.13 -21.17 -5.69
N GLU A 274 -2.99 -21.72 -6.54
CA GLU A 274 -3.78 -20.97 -7.51
C GLU A 274 -5.28 -21.16 -7.26
N HIS A 275 -6.04 -20.08 -7.46
CA HIS A 275 -7.50 -20.11 -7.41
C HIS A 275 -8.13 -19.34 -8.56
N THR A 276 -9.32 -19.77 -8.95
CA THR A 276 -10.13 -19.10 -9.94
C THR A 276 -10.87 -17.91 -9.32
N ASN A 277 -10.70 -16.75 -9.94
CA ASN A 277 -11.41 -15.51 -9.58
C ASN A 277 -12.42 -15.18 -10.67
N ILE A 278 -13.64 -14.90 -10.26
CA ILE A 278 -14.67 -14.35 -11.13
C ILE A 278 -14.76 -12.85 -10.84
N SER A 279 -14.66 -12.02 -11.84
CA SER A 279 -14.69 -10.57 -11.70
C SER A 279 -15.30 -9.89 -12.92
N LEU A 280 -16.01 -8.80 -12.69
CA LEU A 280 -16.44 -7.91 -13.76
C LEU A 280 -15.21 -7.12 -14.25
N ARG A 281 -15.05 -7.06 -15.57
CA ARG A 281 -14.03 -6.24 -16.23
C ARG A 281 -14.65 -5.44 -17.34
N SER A 282 -14.12 -4.25 -17.54
CA SER A 282 -14.41 -3.45 -18.73
C SER A 282 -13.27 -3.61 -19.73
N LYS A 283 -13.61 -3.99 -20.95
CA LYS A 283 -12.72 -4.02 -22.09
C LYS A 283 -13.37 -3.27 -23.25
N ASN A 284 -12.73 -2.20 -23.72
CA ASN A 284 -13.27 -1.32 -24.74
C ASN A 284 -14.72 -0.88 -24.43
N HIS A 285 -14.95 -0.49 -23.15
CA HIS A 285 -16.25 -0.07 -22.61
C HIS A 285 -17.34 -1.16 -22.52
N ASN A 286 -17.07 -2.38 -22.96
CA ASN A 286 -17.96 -3.52 -22.72
C ASN A 286 -17.68 -4.13 -21.35
N MET A 287 -18.75 -4.45 -20.61
CA MET A 287 -18.66 -5.14 -19.33
C MET A 287 -18.69 -6.65 -19.54
N GLU A 288 -17.68 -7.32 -19.08
CA GLU A 288 -17.52 -8.77 -19.23
C GLU A 288 -17.36 -9.42 -17.87
N LEU A 289 -18.01 -10.56 -17.67
CA LEU A 289 -17.76 -11.44 -16.53
C LEU A 289 -16.61 -12.37 -16.91
N VAL A 290 -15.46 -12.18 -16.28
CA VAL A 290 -14.24 -12.90 -16.63
C VAL A 290 -13.85 -13.85 -15.51
N SER A 291 -13.64 -15.12 -15.87
CA SER A 291 -13.08 -16.15 -15.01
C SER A 291 -11.58 -16.27 -15.26
N VAL A 292 -10.76 -15.98 -14.26
CA VAL A 292 -9.29 -16.00 -14.39
C VAL A 292 -8.67 -16.79 -13.26
N ARG A 293 -7.85 -17.78 -13.61
CA ARG A 293 -7.00 -18.49 -12.66
C ARG A 293 -5.80 -17.63 -12.29
N LYS A 294 -5.59 -17.42 -10.98
CA LYS A 294 -4.52 -16.56 -10.46
C LYS A 294 -3.80 -17.22 -9.29
N LYS A 295 -2.51 -16.94 -9.19
CA LYS A 295 -1.70 -17.26 -8.03
C LYS A 295 -2.23 -16.54 -6.80
N ALA A 296 -2.71 -17.29 -5.82
CA ALA A 296 -3.15 -16.80 -4.53
C ALA A 296 -1.98 -16.63 -3.58
N MET A 297 -1.13 -17.64 -3.48
CA MET A 297 0.02 -17.67 -2.57
C MET A 297 1.26 -18.22 -3.27
N CYS A 298 2.42 -17.70 -2.87
CA CYS A 298 3.72 -18.17 -3.32
C CYS A 298 4.78 -17.66 -2.33
N ALA A 299 5.66 -18.53 -1.88
CA ALA A 299 6.76 -18.18 -0.98
C ALA A 299 7.89 -17.42 -1.69
N TYR A 300 7.93 -17.42 -3.00
CA TYR A 300 8.95 -16.69 -3.76
C TYR A 300 8.67 -15.18 -3.75
N ASP A 301 9.57 -14.41 -3.18
CA ASP A 301 9.59 -12.94 -3.25
C ASP A 301 10.79 -12.49 -4.09
N ASP A 302 10.51 -11.99 -5.29
CA ASP A 302 11.51 -11.50 -6.24
C ASP A 302 12.10 -10.12 -5.88
N LYS A 303 11.71 -9.57 -4.73
CA LYS A 303 12.24 -8.31 -4.19
C LYS A 303 13.32 -8.52 -3.12
N ARG A 304 13.58 -9.75 -2.74
CA ARG A 304 14.54 -10.10 -1.68
C ARG A 304 15.36 -11.33 -2.08
N TYR A 305 16.55 -11.44 -1.51
CA TYR A 305 17.28 -12.69 -1.53
C TYR A 305 16.65 -13.65 -0.53
N ILE A 306 16.35 -14.88 -0.97
CA ILE A 306 15.88 -15.96 -0.12
C ILE A 306 17.10 -16.85 0.14
N LEU A 307 17.42 -17.07 1.41
CA LEU A 307 18.57 -17.88 1.80
C LEU A 307 18.30 -19.39 1.62
N ASN A 308 19.32 -20.21 1.86
CA ASN A 308 19.27 -21.67 1.64
C ASN A 308 18.25 -22.39 2.52
N ASP A 309 17.88 -21.81 3.67
CA ASP A 309 16.81 -22.31 4.53
C ASP A 309 15.39 -22.13 3.95
N ALA A 310 15.27 -21.43 2.81
CA ALA A 310 14.03 -21.06 2.14
C ALA A 310 13.05 -20.18 2.98
N ILE A 311 13.48 -19.71 4.14
CA ILE A 311 12.67 -18.92 5.10
C ILE A 311 13.27 -17.53 5.29
N THR A 312 14.55 -17.46 5.59
CA THR A 312 15.27 -16.21 5.84
C THR A 312 15.45 -15.44 4.54
N THR A 313 15.22 -14.13 4.58
CA THR A 313 15.36 -13.26 3.42
C THR A 313 16.19 -12.03 3.75
N LEU A 314 17.00 -11.58 2.79
CA LEU A 314 17.82 -10.39 2.89
C LEU A 314 17.46 -9.36 1.80
N PRO A 315 17.59 -8.07 2.06
CA PRO A 315 17.46 -7.05 1.01
C PRO A 315 18.59 -7.17 0.00
N TYR A 316 18.35 -6.75 -1.26
CA TYR A 316 19.42 -6.64 -2.23
C TYR A 316 20.43 -5.56 -1.80
N GLY A 317 21.73 -5.82 -2.01
CA GLY A 317 22.81 -4.95 -1.56
C GLY A 317 23.17 -5.12 -0.08
N TYR A 318 22.64 -6.15 0.60
CA TYR A 318 23.10 -6.51 1.93
C TYR A 318 24.54 -7.06 1.82
N GLU A 319 25.44 -6.42 2.53
CA GLU A 319 26.81 -6.89 2.71
C GLU A 319 26.90 -7.53 4.09
N TYR A 320 27.38 -8.76 4.14
CA TYR A 320 27.74 -9.38 5.42
C TYR A 320 28.92 -8.58 5.97
N GLY A 321 28.70 -7.89 7.08
CA GLY A 321 29.84 -7.33 7.82
C GLY A 321 30.82 -8.46 8.14
N GLU A 322 32.08 -8.22 7.86
CA GLU A 322 33.20 -9.09 8.25
C GLU A 322 33.25 -9.28 9.76
#